data_5f9033cd28c80b7116b8c368200d61f4
#
_entry.id   5f9033cd28c80b7116b8c368200d61f4
#
_cell.length_a   1.000
_cell.length_b   1.000
_cell.length_c   1.000
_cell.angle_alpha   90.00
_cell.angle_beta   90.00
_cell.angle_gamma   90.00
#
_symmetry.space_group_name_H-M   'P 1'
#
loop_
_entity.id
_entity.type
_entity.pdbx_description
1 polymer ?
#
loop_
_entity_poly.entity_id
_entity_poly.type
_entity_poly.pdbx_seq_one_letter_code
_entity_poly.pdbx_strand_id
1 'polypeptide(L)'
;FVLLFVLTGCSNQNSQNNQDTLKSKVKEEISYLDNNLISTLNIVNNLSYDNYKVSSKNIQSNKSDNNEKQNNSTEQESQPSGDLSQQGGKAESNSQNSGNSSQTQSIMTMEKNGVLTSRDKKTDWDLLKGLLEALYSSWSTIALDMNGLNINSEDILSFNTFLNDATKSVKDENKKDTMNNLLKLYALLPKYSSSVADDIFTNLLDTKVQVLNAYVLTEDKNWDEINKRLENAINEYGNIINNVEINTRNSAGVSQTYILLKELQRCTSVKDVDIFYINYKNFMQEIQGLE
;
A
#
# COMPACT_ATOMS: atom_id res chain seq x y z
N PHE A 1 -40.30 44.27 31.89
CA PHE A 1 -39.31 43.23 32.10
C PHE A 1 -39.29 42.34 30.86
N VAL A 2 -38.30 42.54 30.00
CA VAL A 2 -38.07 41.69 28.79
C VAL A 2 -37.00 40.71 29.16
N LEU A 3 -37.32 39.41 29.22
CA LEU A 3 -36.38 38.32 29.47
C LEU A 3 -35.78 37.92 28.11
N LEU A 4 -34.49 38.29 27.89
CA LEU A 4 -33.71 37.82 26.75
C LEU A 4 -33.20 36.41 27.07
N PHE A 5 -33.72 35.37 26.41
CA PHE A 5 -33.12 34.02 26.38
C PHE A 5 -31.95 34.04 25.39
N VAL A 6 -30.72 33.96 25.91
CA VAL A 6 -29.55 33.67 25.12
C VAL A 6 -29.49 32.17 24.99
N LEU A 7 -29.91 31.65 23.83
CA LEU A 7 -29.67 30.25 23.43
C LEU A 7 -28.20 30.15 22.94
N THR A 8 -27.30 29.82 23.83
CA THR A 8 -25.94 29.40 23.43
C THR A 8 -26.00 28.02 22.77
N GLY A 9 -25.84 28.01 21.46
CA GLY A 9 -25.85 26.80 20.67
C GLY A 9 -24.58 25.96 20.91
N CYS A 10 -24.73 24.82 21.61
CA CYS A 10 -23.73 23.74 21.67
C CYS A 10 -24.01 22.71 20.57
N SER A 11 -23.93 23.08 19.30
CA SER A 11 -24.18 22.15 18.21
C SER A 11 -22.98 21.93 17.26
N ASN A 12 -21.85 22.66 17.44
CA ASN A 12 -20.75 22.59 16.47
C ASN A 12 -19.66 21.54 16.78
N GLN A 13 -19.51 21.08 18.01
CA GLN A 13 -18.43 20.15 18.36
C GLN A 13 -18.69 18.70 17.88
N ASN A 14 -19.93 18.25 17.84
CA ASN A 14 -20.26 16.88 17.40
C ASN A 14 -20.16 16.69 15.88
N SER A 15 -20.46 17.71 15.08
CA SER A 15 -20.38 17.61 13.62
C SER A 15 -18.93 17.64 13.12
N GLN A 16 -18.05 18.41 13.75
CA GLN A 16 -16.65 18.49 13.39
C GLN A 16 -15.91 17.18 13.74
N ASN A 17 -16.16 16.60 14.90
CA ASN A 17 -15.57 15.32 15.31
C ASN A 17 -15.98 14.16 14.39
N ASN A 18 -17.22 14.15 13.89
CA ASN A 18 -17.68 13.15 12.92
C ASN A 18 -17.00 13.31 11.55
N GLN A 19 -16.77 14.54 11.10
CA GLN A 19 -16.12 14.80 9.83
C GLN A 19 -14.64 14.43 9.84
N ASP A 20 -13.92 14.72 10.94
CA ASP A 20 -12.51 14.36 11.09
C ASP A 20 -12.34 12.82 11.17
N THR A 21 -13.27 12.14 11.83
CA THR A 21 -13.31 10.66 11.87
C THR A 21 -13.54 10.09 10.47
N LEU A 22 -14.44 10.67 9.69
CA LEU A 22 -14.71 10.22 8.31
C LEU A 22 -13.53 10.49 7.40
N LYS A 23 -12.83 11.64 7.52
CA LYS A 23 -11.60 11.93 6.78
C LYS A 23 -10.50 10.90 7.07
N SER A 24 -10.29 10.58 8.34
CA SER A 24 -9.31 9.54 8.72
C SER A 24 -9.65 8.19 8.12
N LYS A 25 -10.93 7.81 8.15
CA LYS A 25 -11.41 6.56 7.55
C LYS A 25 -11.16 6.53 6.04
N VAL A 26 -11.52 7.60 5.32
CA VAL A 26 -11.32 7.68 3.86
C VAL A 26 -9.82 7.69 3.52
N LYS A 27 -8.96 8.31 4.33
CA LYS A 27 -7.50 8.20 4.15
C LYS A 27 -7.03 6.74 4.25
N GLU A 28 -7.50 5.98 5.25
CA GLU A 28 -7.18 4.54 5.36
C GLU A 28 -7.72 3.73 4.17
N GLU A 29 -8.90 4.08 3.66
CA GLU A 29 -9.50 3.45 2.49
C GLU A 29 -8.70 3.74 1.21
N ILE A 30 -8.18 4.96 1.04
CA ILE A 30 -7.28 5.30 -0.07
C ILE A 30 -5.97 4.50 0.05
N SER A 31 -5.39 4.36 1.24
CA SER A 31 -4.21 3.52 1.47
C SER A 31 -4.49 2.04 1.15
N TYR A 32 -5.71 1.56 1.46
CA TYR A 32 -6.15 0.22 1.05
C TYR A 32 -6.21 0.08 -0.47
N LEU A 33 -6.78 1.06 -1.18
CA LEU A 33 -6.84 1.07 -2.65
C LEU A 33 -5.44 1.13 -3.27
N ASP A 34 -4.55 1.96 -2.73
CA ASP A 34 -3.15 2.07 -3.14
C ASP A 34 -2.47 0.69 -3.13
N ASN A 35 -2.50 0.02 -2.00
CA ASN A 35 -1.89 -1.29 -1.84
C ASN A 35 -2.50 -2.36 -2.76
N ASN A 36 -3.83 -2.38 -2.89
CA ASN A 36 -4.50 -3.39 -3.72
C ASN A 36 -4.25 -3.18 -5.21
N LEU A 37 -4.30 -1.94 -5.70
CA LEU A 37 -4.07 -1.65 -7.11
C LEU A 37 -2.62 -1.92 -7.52
N ILE A 38 -1.64 -1.55 -6.68
CA ILE A 38 -0.23 -1.88 -6.92
C ILE A 38 -0.03 -3.41 -6.93
N SER A 39 -0.58 -4.13 -5.95
CA SER A 39 -0.49 -5.59 -5.89
C SER A 39 -1.10 -6.23 -7.13
N THR A 40 -2.29 -5.78 -7.54
CA THR A 40 -2.97 -6.28 -8.74
C THR A 40 -2.16 -6.02 -10.00
N LEU A 41 -1.61 -4.80 -10.18
CA LEU A 41 -0.69 -4.46 -11.28
C LEU A 41 0.54 -5.38 -11.31
N ASN A 42 1.13 -5.63 -10.15
CA ASN A 42 2.31 -6.48 -10.04
C ASN A 42 2.03 -7.93 -10.41
N ILE A 43 0.86 -8.47 -10.01
CA ILE A 43 0.44 -9.84 -10.36
C ILE A 43 0.30 -10.01 -11.87
N VAL A 44 -0.12 -8.99 -12.61
CA VAL A 44 -0.20 -9.05 -14.10
C VAL A 44 1.16 -9.42 -14.71
N ASN A 45 2.26 -8.98 -14.11
CA ASN A 45 3.63 -9.29 -14.53
C ASN A 45 4.32 -10.39 -13.70
N ASN A 46 3.58 -11.12 -12.87
CA ASN A 46 4.12 -12.10 -11.92
C ASN A 46 5.19 -11.53 -10.98
N LEU A 47 5.12 -10.24 -10.67
CA LEU A 47 5.96 -9.61 -9.68
C LEU A 47 5.29 -9.81 -8.32
N SER A 48 5.62 -10.90 -7.65
CA SER A 48 5.15 -11.17 -6.29
C SER A 48 6.02 -10.44 -5.28
N TYR A 49 5.38 -9.70 -4.37
CA TYR A 49 6.04 -9.07 -3.23
C TYR A 49 5.55 -9.75 -1.96
N ASP A 50 6.41 -10.44 -1.25
CA ASP A 50 6.06 -11.08 0.02
C ASP A 50 5.59 -10.07 1.09
N ASN A 51 5.92 -8.79 0.91
CA ASN A 51 5.55 -7.70 1.81
C ASN A 51 4.21 -7.04 1.46
N TYR A 52 3.68 -7.24 0.27
CA TYR A 52 2.32 -6.84 -0.08
C TYR A 52 1.33 -7.90 0.42
N LYS A 53 1.21 -8.02 1.73
CA LYS A 53 0.07 -8.71 2.31
C LYS A 53 -1.15 -7.91 1.94
N VAL A 54 -1.95 -8.42 1.03
CA VAL A 54 -3.34 -8.00 0.86
C VAL A 54 -3.99 -8.28 2.21
N SER A 55 -3.95 -7.29 3.08
CA SER A 55 -4.67 -7.31 4.33
C SER A 55 -6.12 -7.12 3.96
N SER A 56 -6.84 -8.21 3.77
CA SER A 56 -8.29 -8.18 3.84
C SER A 56 -8.63 -7.84 5.30
N LYS A 57 -8.52 -6.57 5.67
CA LYS A 57 -9.21 -6.06 6.83
C LYS A 57 -10.68 -6.19 6.50
N ASN A 58 -11.31 -7.25 7.02
CA ASN A 58 -12.74 -7.26 7.20
C ASN A 58 -13.09 -5.94 7.87
N ILE A 59 -13.74 -5.04 7.16
CA ILE A 59 -14.42 -3.89 7.72
C ILE A 59 -15.62 -4.50 8.46
N GLN A 60 -15.35 -5.03 9.66
CA GLN A 60 -16.43 -5.37 10.60
C GLN A 60 -17.00 -4.04 11.04
N SER A 61 -18.19 -3.75 10.52
CA SER A 61 -19.09 -2.78 11.12
C SER A 61 -19.15 -3.06 12.62
N ASN A 62 -18.66 -2.11 13.43
CA ASN A 62 -18.86 -2.10 14.88
C ASN A 62 -20.36 -2.09 15.17
N LYS A 63 -20.95 -3.27 15.32
CA LYS A 63 -22.14 -3.42 16.13
C LYS A 63 -21.68 -3.35 17.57
N SER A 64 -21.98 -2.23 18.19
CA SER A 64 -22.03 -2.05 19.63
C SER A 64 -23.01 -3.05 20.21
N ASP A 65 -22.53 -4.10 20.84
CA ASP A 65 -23.29 -4.88 21.79
C ASP A 65 -22.62 -4.79 23.14
N ASN A 66 -23.25 -3.94 24.00
CA ASN A 66 -23.17 -4.07 25.44
C ASN A 66 -23.84 -5.40 25.84
N ASN A 67 -23.18 -6.21 26.63
CA ASN A 67 -23.58 -6.75 27.92
C ASN A 67 -22.88 -8.05 28.29
N GLU A 68 -22.41 -7.94 29.46
CA GLU A 68 -22.51 -8.84 30.62
C GLU A 68 -21.51 -9.97 30.80
N LYS A 69 -20.89 -9.80 32.00
CA LYS A 69 -20.13 -10.76 32.77
C LYS A 69 -20.89 -12.06 33.00
N GLN A 70 -20.23 -13.21 32.97
CA GLN A 70 -20.32 -14.15 34.09
C GLN A 70 -19.15 -15.14 34.15
N ASN A 71 -18.65 -15.31 35.38
CA ASN A 71 -17.65 -16.26 35.85
C ASN A 71 -18.09 -17.73 35.69
N ASN A 72 -17.14 -18.66 35.57
CA ASN A 72 -16.75 -19.74 36.49
C ASN A 72 -15.80 -20.71 35.78
N SER A 73 -14.63 -20.86 36.29
CA SER A 73 -14.01 -21.83 37.21
C SER A 73 -14.17 -23.31 36.86
N THR A 74 -13.03 -23.96 36.87
CA THR A 74 -12.61 -25.20 37.52
C THR A 74 -12.32 -26.42 36.67
N GLU A 75 -11.03 -26.83 36.78
CA GLU A 75 -10.46 -28.16 36.99
C GLU A 75 -10.46 -29.17 35.83
N GLN A 76 -9.43 -29.87 35.61
CA GLN A 76 -8.28 -30.55 36.21
C GLN A 76 -7.96 -31.83 35.40
N GLU A 77 -6.68 -32.12 35.31
CA GLU A 77 -6.01 -33.44 35.21
C GLU A 77 -6.15 -34.25 33.89
N SER A 78 -5.12 -34.84 33.33
CA SER A 78 -3.99 -35.59 33.87
C SER A 78 -2.99 -35.95 32.76
N GLN A 79 -1.70 -35.95 33.09
CA GLN A 79 -0.63 -36.73 32.45
C GLN A 79 -0.77 -38.27 32.77
N PRO A 80 0.00 -39.22 32.16
CA PRO A 80 1.44 -39.20 32.12
C PRO A 80 2.19 -39.93 30.97
N SER A 81 3.47 -39.57 30.82
CA SER A 81 4.71 -40.38 30.86
C SER A 81 5.15 -41.31 29.73
N GLY A 82 6.46 -41.24 29.47
CA GLY A 82 7.38 -42.24 28.92
C GLY A 82 8.35 -41.64 27.93
N ASP A 83 9.47 -41.32 28.20
CA ASP A 83 10.77 -41.71 28.81
C ASP A 83 11.78 -42.27 27.78
N LEU A 84 13.05 -41.86 28.01
CA LEU A 84 14.35 -42.37 27.62
C LEU A 84 15.00 -41.82 26.34
N SER A 85 15.96 -40.94 26.53
CA SER A 85 17.44 -41.07 26.79
C SER A 85 18.24 -41.09 25.47
N GLN A 86 19.37 -40.45 25.28
CA GLN A 86 20.56 -40.16 26.05
C GLN A 86 21.56 -39.36 25.18
N GLN A 87 22.25 -38.42 25.83
CA GLN A 87 23.70 -38.16 25.82
C GLN A 87 24.32 -37.59 24.53
N GLY A 88 25.11 -36.52 24.54
CA GLY A 88 25.97 -35.91 25.50
C GLY A 88 26.90 -34.93 24.77
N GLY A 89 27.44 -33.96 25.47
CA GLY A 89 28.58 -33.16 24.95
C GLY A 89 28.58 -31.70 25.40
N LYS A 90 29.14 -31.43 26.55
CA LYS A 90 29.49 -30.09 27.08
C LYS A 90 30.62 -29.43 26.28
N ALA A 91 30.53 -28.14 26.05
CA ALA A 91 31.68 -27.22 26.23
C ALA A 91 31.12 -25.80 26.51
N GLU A 92 31.37 -25.34 27.71
CA GLU A 92 31.25 -23.96 28.14
C GLU A 92 32.35 -23.12 27.52
N SER A 93 32.01 -21.90 27.07
CA SER A 93 32.96 -20.80 27.09
C SER A 93 32.19 -19.49 27.27
N ASN A 94 32.35 -18.94 28.42
CA ASN A 94 31.91 -17.66 28.90
C ASN A 94 32.82 -16.56 28.31
N SER A 95 32.26 -15.54 27.65
CA SER A 95 32.95 -14.25 27.59
C SER A 95 31.92 -13.13 27.34
N GLN A 96 31.66 -12.37 28.40
CA GLN A 96 31.05 -11.04 28.33
C GLN A 96 31.99 -10.10 27.56
N ASN A 97 31.44 -9.38 26.58
CA ASN A 97 31.89 -8.04 26.30
C ASN A 97 30.79 -7.18 25.70
N SER A 98 30.50 -6.10 26.40
CA SER A 98 29.62 -5.01 25.98
C SER A 98 30.23 -4.27 24.79
N GLY A 99 29.48 -4.12 23.73
CA GLY A 99 29.87 -3.30 22.61
C GLY A 99 28.68 -3.12 21.68
N ASN A 100 27.92 -2.05 21.93
CA ASN A 100 26.80 -1.64 21.10
C ASN A 100 27.34 -1.14 19.74
N SER A 101 27.35 -2.00 18.75
CA SER A 101 27.48 -1.63 17.35
C SER A 101 26.45 -2.44 16.58
N SER A 102 25.33 -1.76 16.24
CA SER A 102 24.32 -2.28 15.33
C SER A 102 24.98 -2.45 13.95
N GLN A 103 25.69 -3.53 13.75
CA GLN A 103 26.00 -4.01 12.42
C GLN A 103 24.70 -4.61 11.88
N THR A 104 24.04 -3.86 11.02
CA THR A 104 23.02 -4.38 10.13
C THR A 104 23.73 -5.38 9.22
N GLN A 105 23.80 -6.65 9.64
CA GLN A 105 24.13 -7.73 8.73
C GLN A 105 22.95 -7.79 7.76
N SER A 106 23.15 -7.31 6.55
CA SER A 106 22.27 -7.62 5.44
C SER A 106 22.39 -9.13 5.19
N ILE A 107 21.49 -9.89 5.82
CA ILE A 107 21.33 -11.30 5.52
C ILE A 107 20.84 -11.32 4.08
N MET A 108 21.67 -11.81 3.13
CA MET A 108 21.22 -12.16 1.80
C MET A 108 20.23 -13.31 1.93
N THR A 109 18.96 -13.00 2.11
CA THR A 109 17.89 -13.97 1.99
C THR A 109 17.63 -14.16 0.50
N MET A 110 17.87 -15.39 0.00
CA MET A 110 17.41 -15.74 -1.35
C MET A 110 15.89 -15.61 -1.40
N GLU A 111 15.40 -14.60 -2.13
CA GLU A 111 13.96 -14.45 -2.36
C GLU A 111 13.46 -15.62 -3.21
N LYS A 112 12.57 -16.44 -2.64
CA LYS A 112 11.94 -17.57 -3.36
C LYS A 112 11.17 -17.14 -4.60
N ASN A 113 10.79 -15.87 -4.71
CA ASN A 113 10.00 -15.26 -5.78
C ASN A 113 10.69 -13.99 -6.32
N GLY A 114 11.96 -14.06 -6.61
CA GLY A 114 12.70 -12.96 -7.25
C GLY A 114 12.14 -12.64 -8.65
N VAL A 115 12.34 -11.40 -9.12
CA VAL A 115 11.92 -10.94 -10.46
C VAL A 115 12.37 -11.91 -11.54
N LEU A 116 13.64 -12.29 -11.53
CA LEU A 116 14.25 -13.17 -12.55
C LEU A 116 13.67 -14.59 -12.57
N THR A 117 13.12 -15.07 -11.46
CA THR A 117 12.55 -16.43 -11.36
C THR A 117 11.04 -16.46 -11.57
N SER A 118 10.37 -15.33 -11.49
CA SER A 118 8.91 -15.24 -11.54
C SER A 118 8.37 -14.82 -12.91
N ARG A 119 9.18 -14.13 -13.72
CA ARG A 119 8.73 -13.51 -14.97
C ARG A 119 8.30 -14.50 -16.06
N ASP A 120 8.89 -15.67 -16.09
CA ASP A 120 8.57 -16.71 -17.10
C ASP A 120 7.25 -17.45 -16.79
N LYS A 121 6.62 -17.15 -15.65
CA LYS A 121 5.32 -17.73 -15.30
C LYS A 121 4.20 -17.05 -16.10
N LYS A 122 3.17 -17.81 -16.39
CA LYS A 122 1.95 -17.25 -16.97
C LYS A 122 1.23 -16.38 -15.95
N THR A 123 0.61 -15.30 -16.42
CA THR A 123 -0.28 -14.45 -15.60
C THR A 123 -1.39 -15.30 -14.99
N ASP A 124 -1.61 -15.15 -13.69
CA ASP A 124 -2.71 -15.82 -12.97
C ASP A 124 -4.01 -15.01 -13.12
N TRP A 125 -4.70 -15.27 -14.21
CA TRP A 125 -5.94 -14.57 -14.54
C TRP A 125 -7.07 -14.86 -13.56
N ASP A 126 -7.12 -16.05 -12.96
CA ASP A 126 -8.17 -16.39 -11.99
C ASP A 126 -7.96 -15.67 -10.68
N LEU A 127 -6.71 -15.51 -10.23
CA LEU A 127 -6.39 -14.65 -9.10
C LEU A 127 -6.78 -13.19 -9.39
N LEU A 128 -6.49 -12.67 -10.58
CA LEU A 128 -6.85 -11.29 -10.96
C LEU A 128 -8.36 -11.08 -10.97
N LYS A 129 -9.15 -12.04 -11.48
CA LYS A 129 -10.62 -12.01 -11.44
C LYS A 129 -11.12 -11.88 -10.00
N GLY A 130 -10.60 -12.72 -9.10
CA GLY A 130 -10.97 -12.69 -7.67
C GLY A 130 -10.60 -11.37 -6.98
N LEU A 131 -9.44 -10.79 -7.29
CA LEU A 131 -9.03 -9.48 -6.75
C LEU A 131 -9.93 -8.34 -7.22
N LEU A 132 -10.35 -8.33 -8.49
CA LEU A 132 -11.27 -7.32 -8.99
C LEU A 132 -12.68 -7.48 -8.39
N GLU A 133 -13.19 -8.69 -8.19
CA GLU A 133 -14.46 -8.91 -7.49
C GLU A 133 -14.40 -8.39 -6.04
N ALA A 134 -13.30 -8.63 -5.33
CA ALA A 134 -13.08 -8.08 -4.00
C ALA A 134 -13.02 -6.54 -4.02
N LEU A 135 -12.42 -5.95 -5.07
CA LEU A 135 -12.37 -4.50 -5.24
C LEU A 135 -13.76 -3.89 -5.48
N TYR A 136 -14.65 -4.53 -6.25
CA TYR A 136 -16.05 -4.08 -6.37
C TYR A 136 -16.76 -4.05 -5.02
N SER A 137 -16.57 -5.10 -4.21
CA SER A 137 -17.20 -5.18 -2.89
C SER A 137 -16.73 -4.07 -1.94
N SER A 138 -15.42 -3.80 -1.94
CA SER A 138 -14.83 -2.74 -1.12
C SER A 138 -15.21 -1.34 -1.62
N TRP A 139 -15.18 -1.14 -2.94
CA TRP A 139 -15.43 0.15 -3.57
C TRP A 139 -16.83 0.70 -3.26
N SER A 140 -17.85 -0.15 -3.18
CA SER A 140 -19.21 0.29 -2.89
C SER A 140 -19.32 1.02 -1.54
N THR A 141 -18.57 0.60 -0.54
CA THR A 141 -18.50 1.24 0.79
C THR A 141 -17.64 2.50 0.74
N ILE A 142 -16.45 2.41 0.12
CA ILE A 142 -15.52 3.53 -0.03
C ILE A 142 -16.17 4.70 -0.77
N ALA A 143 -16.90 4.44 -1.85
CA ALA A 143 -17.61 5.45 -2.62
C ALA A 143 -18.67 6.20 -1.80
N LEU A 144 -19.37 5.51 -0.87
CA LEU A 144 -20.32 6.15 0.04
C LEU A 144 -19.62 7.07 1.03
N ASP A 145 -18.50 6.64 1.60
CA ASP A 145 -17.73 7.43 2.56
C ASP A 145 -17.10 8.66 1.87
N MET A 146 -16.58 8.50 0.66
CA MET A 146 -16.10 9.62 -0.17
C MET A 146 -17.18 10.63 -0.51
N ASN A 147 -18.39 10.16 -0.86
CA ASN A 147 -19.52 11.04 -1.11
C ASN A 147 -19.94 11.82 0.15
N GLY A 148 -19.81 11.22 1.33
CA GLY A 148 -20.04 11.88 2.63
C GLY A 148 -19.08 13.04 2.90
N LEU A 149 -17.90 13.05 2.25
CA LEU A 149 -16.91 14.15 2.30
C LEU A 149 -17.02 15.13 1.13
N ASN A 150 -18.04 15.02 0.29
CA ASN A 150 -18.23 15.82 -0.92
C ASN A 150 -17.06 15.73 -1.92
N ILE A 151 -16.38 14.57 -1.98
CA ILE A 151 -15.42 14.30 -3.06
C ILE A 151 -16.18 14.31 -4.40
N ASN A 152 -15.51 14.78 -5.44
CA ASN A 152 -16.16 14.98 -6.74
C ASN A 152 -16.83 13.69 -7.24
N SER A 153 -18.15 13.77 -7.47
CA SER A 153 -18.97 12.64 -7.91
C SER A 153 -18.52 12.07 -9.27
N GLU A 154 -18.01 12.91 -10.18
CA GLU A 154 -17.52 12.49 -11.49
C GLU A 154 -16.25 11.61 -11.35
N ASP A 155 -15.36 11.97 -10.41
CA ASP A 155 -14.19 11.14 -10.14
C ASP A 155 -14.59 9.78 -9.51
N ILE A 156 -15.58 9.79 -8.59
CA ILE A 156 -16.15 8.54 -8.02
C ILE A 156 -16.78 7.67 -9.12
N LEU A 157 -17.53 8.23 -10.05
CA LEU A 157 -18.11 7.51 -11.19
C LEU A 157 -17.03 7.03 -12.17
N SER A 158 -15.97 7.81 -12.35
CA SER A 158 -14.82 7.41 -13.20
C SER A 158 -14.15 6.14 -12.69
N PHE A 159 -14.05 5.96 -11.36
CA PHE A 159 -13.52 4.72 -10.79
C PHE A 159 -14.35 3.50 -11.21
N ASN A 160 -15.69 3.59 -11.14
CA ASN A 160 -16.56 2.50 -11.60
C ASN A 160 -16.33 2.16 -13.08
N THR A 161 -16.20 3.19 -13.92
CA THR A 161 -15.95 3.00 -15.36
C THR A 161 -14.62 2.28 -15.59
N PHE A 162 -13.55 2.74 -14.97
CA PHE A 162 -12.23 2.11 -15.13
C PHE A 162 -12.16 0.71 -14.51
N LEU A 163 -12.91 0.46 -13.42
CA LEU A 163 -13.01 -0.87 -12.82
C LEU A 163 -13.73 -1.85 -13.75
N ASN A 164 -14.79 -1.39 -14.42
CA ASN A 164 -15.48 -2.19 -15.45
C ASN A 164 -14.55 -2.52 -16.63
N ASP A 165 -13.77 -1.52 -17.11
CA ASP A 165 -12.81 -1.69 -18.19
C ASP A 165 -11.67 -2.65 -17.80
N ALA A 166 -11.15 -2.53 -16.58
CA ALA A 166 -10.15 -3.44 -16.03
C ALA A 166 -10.68 -4.87 -15.94
N THR A 167 -11.92 -5.03 -15.46
CA THR A 167 -12.57 -6.34 -15.36
C THR A 167 -12.76 -6.97 -16.73
N LYS A 168 -13.18 -6.18 -17.72
CA LYS A 168 -13.31 -6.68 -19.10
C LYS A 168 -11.96 -7.13 -19.64
N SER A 169 -10.90 -6.32 -19.49
CA SER A 169 -9.57 -6.68 -19.97
C SER A 169 -8.98 -7.93 -19.29
N VAL A 170 -9.28 -8.14 -17.99
CA VAL A 170 -8.90 -9.37 -17.27
C VAL A 170 -9.68 -10.59 -17.78
N LYS A 171 -10.98 -10.44 -18.05
CA LYS A 171 -11.79 -11.53 -18.65
C LYS A 171 -11.30 -11.90 -20.03
N ASP A 172 -10.88 -10.91 -20.81
CA ASP A 172 -10.34 -11.09 -22.17
C ASP A 172 -8.86 -11.54 -22.14
N GLU A 173 -8.27 -11.68 -20.95
CA GLU A 173 -6.85 -12.02 -20.70
C GLU A 173 -5.87 -11.10 -21.46
N ASN A 174 -6.28 -9.84 -21.66
CA ASN A 174 -5.49 -8.83 -22.34
C ASN A 174 -4.59 -8.09 -21.35
N LYS A 175 -3.34 -8.53 -21.27
CA LYS A 175 -2.35 -8.01 -20.32
C LYS A 175 -2.15 -6.49 -20.43
N LYS A 176 -1.96 -5.98 -21.66
CA LYS A 176 -1.69 -4.55 -21.89
C LYS A 176 -2.87 -3.68 -21.47
N ASP A 177 -4.07 -4.03 -21.88
CA ASP A 177 -5.27 -3.28 -21.51
C ASP A 177 -5.55 -3.37 -20.01
N THR A 178 -5.29 -4.53 -19.39
CA THR A 178 -5.40 -4.70 -17.94
C THR A 178 -4.49 -3.74 -17.20
N MET A 179 -3.20 -3.68 -17.56
CA MET A 179 -2.24 -2.77 -16.93
C MET A 179 -2.65 -1.31 -17.12
N ASN A 180 -3.06 -0.91 -18.32
CA ASN A 180 -3.51 0.46 -18.59
C ASN A 180 -4.77 0.84 -17.81
N ASN A 181 -5.74 -0.06 -17.68
CA ASN A 181 -6.99 0.22 -16.97
C ASN A 181 -6.77 0.26 -15.44
N LEU A 182 -5.91 -0.61 -14.90
CA LEU A 182 -5.51 -0.55 -13.49
C LEU A 182 -4.73 0.74 -13.18
N LEU A 183 -3.87 1.20 -14.10
CA LEU A 183 -3.19 2.48 -13.96
C LEU A 183 -4.17 3.67 -13.94
N LYS A 184 -5.23 3.66 -14.77
CA LYS A 184 -6.28 4.69 -14.73
C LYS A 184 -7.01 4.73 -13.40
N LEU A 185 -7.31 3.56 -12.81
CA LEU A 185 -7.87 3.46 -11.45
C LEU A 185 -6.92 4.09 -10.43
N TYR A 186 -5.65 3.73 -10.49
CA TYR A 186 -4.64 4.24 -9.56
C TYR A 186 -4.48 5.76 -9.67
N ALA A 187 -4.51 6.32 -10.87
CA ALA A 187 -4.37 7.76 -11.12
C ALA A 187 -5.50 8.63 -10.55
N LEU A 188 -6.58 8.03 -10.04
CA LEU A 188 -7.62 8.74 -9.30
C LEU A 188 -7.27 8.96 -7.82
N LEU A 189 -6.38 8.14 -7.24
CA LEU A 189 -6.08 8.19 -5.81
C LEU A 189 -5.53 9.53 -5.33
N PRO A 190 -4.58 10.20 -6.03
CA PRO A 190 -4.14 11.53 -5.62
C PRO A 190 -5.26 12.57 -5.55
N LYS A 191 -6.24 12.49 -6.46
CA LYS A 191 -7.41 13.39 -6.46
C LYS A 191 -8.29 13.18 -5.23
N TYR A 192 -8.49 11.92 -4.81
CA TYR A 192 -9.24 11.61 -3.60
C TYR A 192 -8.49 12.05 -2.35
N SER A 193 -7.18 11.80 -2.29
CA SER A 193 -6.36 12.12 -1.13
C SER A 193 -6.25 13.62 -0.89
N SER A 194 -6.21 14.45 -1.93
CA SER A 194 -6.11 15.92 -1.81
C SER A 194 -7.22 16.57 -1.00
N SER A 195 -8.37 15.89 -0.84
CA SER A 195 -9.51 16.36 -0.08
C SER A 195 -9.51 15.91 1.38
N VAL A 196 -8.71 14.88 1.74
CA VAL A 196 -8.82 14.18 3.03
C VAL A 196 -7.50 13.96 3.76
N ALA A 197 -6.39 14.05 3.06
CA ALA A 197 -5.06 13.75 3.58
C ALA A 197 -4.16 15.00 3.56
N ASP A 198 -2.98 14.85 4.18
CA ASP A 198 -1.92 15.83 4.10
C ASP A 198 -1.22 15.82 2.73
N ASP A 199 -0.51 16.90 2.43
CA ASP A 199 0.21 17.06 1.17
C ASP A 199 1.29 15.97 0.97
N ILE A 200 1.86 15.44 2.05
CA ILE A 200 2.88 14.39 1.98
C ILE A 200 2.30 13.13 1.35
N PHE A 201 1.17 12.66 1.88
CA PHE A 201 0.50 11.46 1.38
C PHE A 201 0.08 11.62 -0.08
N THR A 202 -0.48 12.79 -0.45
CA THR A 202 -0.86 13.10 -1.83
C THR A 202 0.36 13.09 -2.76
N ASN A 203 1.48 13.74 -2.36
CA ASN A 203 2.72 13.77 -3.15
C ASN A 203 3.36 12.38 -3.30
N LEU A 204 3.22 11.50 -2.29
CA LEU A 204 3.66 10.10 -2.40
C LEU A 204 2.85 9.36 -3.47
N LEU A 205 1.52 9.53 -3.50
CA LEU A 205 0.65 8.95 -4.51
C LEU A 205 0.96 9.50 -5.91
N ASP A 206 1.17 10.81 -6.07
CA ASP A 206 1.54 11.43 -7.35
C ASP A 206 2.86 10.89 -7.88
N THR A 207 3.87 10.76 -7.01
CA THR A 207 5.14 10.14 -7.35
C THR A 207 4.95 8.70 -7.85
N LYS A 208 4.15 7.90 -7.13
CA LYS A 208 3.83 6.52 -7.50
C LYS A 208 3.07 6.45 -8.83
N VAL A 209 2.15 7.38 -9.12
CA VAL A 209 1.47 7.47 -10.44
C VAL A 209 2.49 7.57 -11.57
N GLN A 210 3.50 8.42 -11.46
CA GLN A 210 4.51 8.57 -12.50
C GLN A 210 5.37 7.31 -12.66
N VAL A 211 5.76 6.67 -11.55
CA VAL A 211 6.52 5.42 -11.57
C VAL A 211 5.70 4.28 -12.17
N LEU A 212 4.41 4.17 -11.84
CA LEU A 212 3.51 3.17 -12.41
C LEU A 212 3.24 3.41 -13.90
N ASN A 213 3.19 4.67 -14.35
CA ASN A 213 3.19 4.99 -15.78
C ASN A 213 4.44 4.44 -16.48
N ALA A 214 5.63 4.67 -15.91
CA ALA A 214 6.88 4.12 -16.44
C ALA A 214 6.84 2.58 -16.48
N TYR A 215 6.31 1.96 -15.40
CA TYR A 215 6.16 0.51 -15.30
C TYR A 215 5.25 -0.08 -16.40
N VAL A 216 4.11 0.52 -16.68
CA VAL A 216 3.19 0.04 -17.71
C VAL A 216 3.80 0.16 -19.12
N LEU A 217 4.58 1.23 -19.37
CA LEU A 217 5.27 1.45 -20.64
C LEU A 217 6.38 0.43 -20.94
N THR A 218 6.80 -0.38 -19.97
CA THR A 218 7.77 -1.46 -20.22
C THR A 218 7.26 -2.53 -21.18
N GLU A 219 5.95 -2.72 -21.29
CA GLU A 219 5.33 -3.65 -22.25
C GLU A 219 5.64 -3.24 -23.70
N ASP A 220 5.68 -1.94 -23.97
CA ASP A 220 6.01 -1.39 -25.28
C ASP A 220 7.52 -1.13 -25.48
N LYS A 221 8.32 -1.30 -24.40
CA LYS A 221 9.76 -1.01 -24.37
C LYS A 221 10.08 0.42 -24.84
N ASN A 222 9.18 1.36 -24.58
CA ASN A 222 9.37 2.78 -24.94
C ASN A 222 10.25 3.48 -23.89
N TRP A 223 11.55 3.20 -23.94
CA TRP A 223 12.53 3.64 -22.94
C TRP A 223 12.66 5.15 -22.82
N ASP A 224 12.42 5.90 -23.88
CA ASP A 224 12.49 7.38 -23.86
C ASP A 224 11.31 7.95 -23.06
N GLU A 225 10.08 7.44 -23.26
CA GLU A 225 8.92 7.85 -22.48
C GLU A 225 9.00 7.33 -21.05
N ILE A 226 9.53 6.11 -20.83
CA ILE A 226 9.81 5.56 -19.48
C ILE A 226 10.72 6.51 -18.71
N ASN A 227 11.86 6.93 -19.31
CA ASN A 227 12.78 7.87 -18.66
C ASN A 227 12.08 9.20 -18.32
N LYS A 228 11.30 9.76 -19.24
CA LYS A 228 10.55 11.00 -19.03
C LYS A 228 9.54 10.87 -17.87
N ARG A 229 8.84 9.74 -17.74
CA ARG A 229 7.94 9.50 -16.60
C ARG A 229 8.70 9.45 -15.27
N LEU A 230 9.89 8.87 -15.27
CA LEU A 230 10.72 8.85 -14.07
C LEU A 230 11.33 10.22 -13.75
N GLU A 231 11.61 11.05 -14.73
CA GLU A 231 11.96 12.47 -14.51
C GLU A 231 10.80 13.22 -13.84
N ASN A 232 9.57 13.01 -14.30
CA ASN A 232 8.39 13.57 -13.65
C ASN A 232 8.26 13.05 -12.22
N ALA A 233 8.45 11.74 -11.97
CA ALA A 233 8.43 11.18 -10.62
C ALA A 233 9.45 11.83 -9.69
N ILE A 234 10.65 12.11 -10.18
CA ILE A 234 11.71 12.81 -9.42
C ILE A 234 11.29 14.25 -9.08
N ASN A 235 10.64 14.94 -10.02
CA ASN A 235 10.15 16.29 -9.79
C ASN A 235 9.02 16.30 -8.73
N GLU A 236 8.05 15.37 -8.80
CA GLU A 236 7.01 15.22 -7.78
C GLU A 236 7.61 14.87 -6.42
N TYR A 237 8.57 13.96 -6.38
CA TYR A 237 9.26 13.58 -5.15
C TYR A 237 10.04 14.75 -4.52
N GLY A 238 10.40 15.75 -5.31
CA GLY A 238 11.01 17.01 -4.85
C GLY A 238 10.17 17.71 -3.78
N ASN A 239 8.84 17.63 -3.86
CA ASN A 239 7.93 18.19 -2.86
C ASN A 239 8.09 17.48 -1.50
N ILE A 240 8.34 16.17 -1.52
CA ILE A 240 8.56 15.35 -0.31
C ILE A 240 9.92 15.70 0.32
N ILE A 241 10.97 15.81 -0.50
CA ILE A 241 12.32 16.20 -0.03
C ILE A 241 12.29 17.57 0.67
N ASN A 242 11.49 18.51 0.16
CA ASN A 242 11.41 19.86 0.71
C ASN A 242 10.43 19.99 1.90
N ASN A 243 9.68 18.93 2.22
CA ASN A 243 8.74 18.97 3.33
C ASN A 243 9.44 18.79 4.67
N VAL A 244 9.30 19.78 5.56
CA VAL A 244 10.01 19.83 6.85
C VAL A 244 9.51 18.72 7.80
N GLU A 245 8.21 18.43 7.78
CA GLU A 245 7.60 17.49 8.71
C GLU A 245 8.13 16.06 8.48
N ILE A 246 8.07 15.54 7.26
CA ILE A 246 8.54 14.19 6.95
C ILE A 246 10.05 14.07 7.15
N ASN A 247 10.83 15.13 6.80
CA ASN A 247 12.27 15.12 7.03
C ASN A 247 12.65 15.13 8.51
N THR A 248 11.85 15.76 9.35
CA THR A 248 12.06 15.71 10.81
C THR A 248 11.76 14.32 11.35
N ARG A 249 10.73 13.66 10.80
CA ARG A 249 10.27 12.33 11.24
C ARG A 249 11.13 11.19 10.68
N ASN A 250 11.51 11.25 9.41
CA ASN A 250 12.22 10.16 8.70
C ASN A 250 13.11 10.65 7.55
N SER A 251 14.13 11.49 7.84
CA SER A 251 15.02 12.00 6.79
C SER A 251 15.84 10.89 6.08
N ALA A 252 16.16 9.82 6.80
CA ALA A 252 16.91 8.69 6.23
C ALA A 252 16.05 7.96 5.16
N GLY A 253 14.80 7.64 5.46
CA GLY A 253 13.88 7.01 4.52
C GLY A 253 13.61 7.91 3.30
N VAL A 254 13.40 9.22 3.50
CA VAL A 254 13.25 10.18 2.40
C VAL A 254 14.47 10.16 1.48
N SER A 255 15.68 10.20 2.04
CA SER A 255 16.92 10.18 1.27
C SER A 255 17.13 8.86 0.54
N GLN A 256 16.84 7.73 1.19
CA GLN A 256 16.98 6.40 0.60
C GLN A 256 16.00 6.20 -0.55
N THR A 257 14.74 6.57 -0.39
CA THR A 257 13.73 6.52 -1.45
C THR A 257 14.16 7.35 -2.66
N TYR A 258 14.72 8.55 -2.44
CA TYR A 258 15.24 9.38 -3.52
C TYR A 258 16.37 8.70 -4.28
N ILE A 259 17.32 8.08 -3.57
CA ILE A 259 18.43 7.33 -4.20
C ILE A 259 17.88 6.22 -5.08
N LEU A 260 16.94 5.41 -4.56
CA LEU A 260 16.32 4.31 -5.30
C LEU A 260 15.53 4.80 -6.52
N LEU A 261 14.85 5.95 -6.44
CA LEU A 261 14.17 6.56 -7.57
C LEU A 261 15.17 6.98 -8.66
N LYS A 262 16.32 7.53 -8.27
CA LYS A 262 17.40 7.87 -9.20
C LYS A 262 18.05 6.64 -9.82
N GLU A 263 18.19 5.55 -9.07
CA GLU A 263 18.69 4.27 -9.59
C GLU A 263 17.71 3.67 -10.59
N LEU A 264 16.40 3.69 -10.29
CA LEU A 264 15.35 3.28 -11.22
C LEU A 264 15.39 4.10 -12.53
N GLN A 265 15.59 5.41 -12.45
CA GLN A 265 15.77 6.23 -13.65
C GLN A 265 17.01 5.82 -14.44
N ARG A 266 18.15 5.65 -13.77
CA ARG A 266 19.43 5.30 -14.44
C ARG A 266 19.37 3.94 -15.14
N CYS A 267 18.65 2.96 -14.58
CA CYS A 267 18.56 1.63 -15.16
C CYS A 267 17.86 1.64 -16.54
N THR A 268 17.11 2.69 -16.90
CA THR A 268 16.46 2.82 -18.21
C THR A 268 17.46 2.84 -19.36
N SER A 269 18.70 3.30 -19.11
CA SER A 269 19.79 3.31 -20.11
C SER A 269 20.22 1.91 -20.53
N VAL A 270 20.01 0.90 -19.66
CA VAL A 270 20.33 -0.51 -19.95
C VAL A 270 19.32 -1.11 -20.92
N LYS A 271 18.09 -0.55 -20.98
CA LYS A 271 16.97 -1.01 -21.83
C LYS A 271 16.60 -2.48 -21.60
N ASP A 272 16.71 -2.94 -20.36
CA ASP A 272 16.36 -4.27 -19.91
C ASP A 272 15.19 -4.24 -18.93
N VAL A 273 14.13 -4.99 -19.24
CA VAL A 273 12.88 -4.98 -18.46
C VAL A 273 13.04 -5.65 -17.09
N ASP A 274 13.88 -6.68 -16.98
CA ASP A 274 14.10 -7.38 -15.72
C ASP A 274 14.89 -6.51 -14.74
N ILE A 275 15.92 -5.82 -15.25
CA ILE A 275 16.68 -4.84 -14.46
C ILE A 275 15.77 -3.70 -14.01
N PHE A 276 14.90 -3.21 -14.90
CA PHE A 276 13.91 -2.20 -14.53
C PHE A 276 13.00 -2.72 -13.38
N TYR A 277 12.46 -3.93 -13.48
CA TYR A 277 11.55 -4.47 -12.47
C TYR A 277 12.23 -4.72 -11.12
N ILE A 278 13.51 -5.09 -11.09
CA ILE A 278 14.28 -5.20 -9.84
C ILE A 278 14.37 -3.83 -9.16
N ASN A 279 14.75 -2.78 -9.89
CA ASN A 279 14.85 -1.43 -9.35
C ASN A 279 13.49 -0.85 -8.96
N TYR A 280 12.46 -1.09 -9.77
CA TYR A 280 11.07 -0.74 -9.47
C TYR A 280 10.61 -1.35 -8.15
N LYS A 281 10.85 -2.65 -7.94
CA LYS A 281 10.51 -3.34 -6.70
C LYS A 281 11.17 -2.67 -5.50
N ASN A 282 12.49 -2.44 -5.56
CA ASN A 282 13.23 -1.82 -4.47
C ASN A 282 12.68 -0.42 -4.13
N PHE A 283 12.41 0.39 -5.15
CA PHE A 283 11.81 1.71 -4.97
C PHE A 283 10.41 1.63 -4.33
N MET A 284 9.53 0.77 -4.86
CA MET A 284 8.16 0.66 -4.36
C MET A 284 8.08 0.15 -2.92
N GLN A 285 8.99 -0.72 -2.51
CA GLN A 285 9.10 -1.18 -1.11
C GLN A 285 9.52 -0.05 -0.17
N GLU A 286 10.44 0.80 -0.60
CA GLU A 286 10.93 1.90 0.25
C GLU A 286 9.93 3.05 0.36
N ILE A 287 9.32 3.46 -0.74
CA ILE A 287 8.35 4.57 -0.74
C ILE A 287 7.13 4.27 0.13
N GLN A 288 6.69 3.01 0.22
CA GLN A 288 5.61 2.61 1.12
C GLN A 288 5.97 2.78 2.60
N GLY A 289 7.24 2.66 2.96
CA GLY A 289 7.70 2.90 4.33
C GLY A 289 7.61 4.35 4.77
N LEU A 290 7.29 5.28 3.87
CA LEU A 290 7.12 6.72 4.16
C LEU A 290 5.69 7.12 4.50
N GLU A 291 4.69 6.27 4.23
CA GLU A 291 3.26 6.48 4.55
C GLU A 291 3.03 6.25 6.05
#